data_7dc13e247343df4ca095c82a3ad44e6c
#
_entry.id   7dc13e247343df4ca095c82a3ad44e6c
#
_cell.length_a   1.000
_cell.length_b   1.000
_cell.length_c   1.000
_cell.angle_alpha   90.00
_cell.angle_beta   90.00
_cell.angle_gamma   90.00
#
_symmetry.space_group_name_H-M   'P 1'
#
loop_
_entity.id
_entity.type
_entity.pdbx_description
1 polymer ?
#
loop_
_entity_poly.entity_id
_entity_poly.type
_entity_poly.pdbx_seq_one_letter_code
_entity_poly.pdbx_strand_id
1 'polypeptide(L)'
;MTFESDSVLPDPDPISTQEWIDSILAVQGQQGNAEARRLLLATMNAAKSAGVDIDVINTPYFNTIPPKMQGDYPGDLEMEKRLHGIIRWNAMMMVTRANKYFEGIGGHISTYASTSHAWESGFNHFFRGKNGDGSGDHVYWQGHASPGVYARAWLEGRLTREQIDMFRQEVDGKGLSSYPHPRLMPDFWEFPSVSMGLGGMTAIHQARFNRYLESRGLCNTTTSRVWYTMGDGESDEPESLSQLSLAAREGLDNIIMTMNCNLQRLDGPVRGNSKIVQELEGRFRGSGWNVIKVLWGSSWDELFSRDVNGLLIARLNSLVDGDEQRIMTADGATIRKELFNSDYLSSLVEGYSDEDLEELCQDVGGHDFVKLHAAYAQATAHKGQPTVVIIRTIKGYGLGP
;
A
#
# COMPACT_ATOMS: atom_id res chain seq x y z
N MET A 1 -18.97 4.67 25.52
CA MET A 1 -19.76 3.73 24.73
C MET A 1 -18.82 2.56 24.47
N THR A 2 -19.05 1.46 25.14
CA THR A 2 -18.36 0.18 24.88
C THR A 2 -18.96 -0.33 23.58
N PHE A 3 -18.17 -0.31 22.50
CA PHE A 3 -18.50 -1.11 21.32
C PHE A 3 -18.43 -2.56 21.76
N GLU A 4 -19.58 -3.20 21.92
CA GLU A 4 -19.62 -4.65 21.97
C GLU A 4 -18.97 -5.13 20.66
N SER A 5 -17.89 -5.90 20.77
CA SER A 5 -17.34 -6.62 19.64
C SER A 5 -18.46 -7.52 19.15
N ASP A 6 -19.03 -7.23 17.98
CA ASP A 6 -19.88 -8.19 17.29
C ASP A 6 -19.06 -9.47 17.17
N SER A 7 -19.34 -10.40 18.07
CA SER A 7 -18.77 -11.74 18.01
C SER A 7 -19.17 -12.26 16.65
N VAL A 8 -18.16 -12.64 15.85
CA VAL A 8 -18.38 -13.27 14.55
C VAL A 8 -19.15 -14.56 14.85
N LEU A 9 -20.46 -14.46 14.76
CA LEU A 9 -21.33 -15.62 14.89
C LEU A 9 -21.23 -16.40 13.57
N PRO A 10 -21.18 -17.74 13.65
CA PRO A 10 -21.28 -18.57 12.47
C PRO A 10 -22.56 -18.19 11.70
N ASP A 11 -22.46 -18.19 10.37
CA ASP A 11 -23.63 -17.94 9.53
C ASP A 11 -24.78 -18.85 9.94
N PRO A 12 -25.93 -18.30 10.37
CA PRO A 12 -27.05 -19.11 10.83
C PRO A 12 -27.72 -19.90 9.71
N ASP A 13 -27.53 -19.51 8.44
CA ASP A 13 -28.08 -20.17 7.25
C ASP A 13 -27.11 -20.10 6.07
N PRO A 14 -26.01 -20.88 6.08
CA PRO A 14 -25.01 -20.88 5.02
C PRO A 14 -25.57 -21.21 3.64
N ILE A 15 -26.65 -21.99 3.57
CA ILE A 15 -27.27 -22.38 2.30
C ILE A 15 -27.92 -21.16 1.66
N SER A 16 -28.74 -20.43 2.40
CA SER A 16 -29.39 -19.23 1.89
C SER A 16 -28.37 -18.16 1.52
N THR A 17 -27.33 -17.98 2.31
CA THR A 17 -26.23 -17.04 1.99
C THR A 17 -25.54 -17.42 0.69
N GLN A 18 -25.25 -18.72 0.47
CA GLN A 18 -24.60 -19.17 -0.76
C GLN A 18 -25.52 -19.00 -1.98
N GLU A 19 -26.82 -19.24 -1.86
CA GLU A 19 -27.79 -18.99 -2.94
C GLU A 19 -27.80 -17.52 -3.39
N TRP A 20 -27.74 -16.57 -2.45
CA TRP A 20 -27.63 -15.15 -2.78
C TRP A 20 -26.32 -14.80 -3.49
N ILE A 21 -25.20 -15.36 -3.03
CA ILE A 21 -23.88 -15.18 -3.66
C ILE A 21 -23.91 -15.74 -5.07
N ASP A 22 -24.37 -16.97 -5.25
CA ASP A 22 -24.43 -17.63 -6.56
C ASP A 22 -25.34 -16.87 -7.53
N SER A 23 -26.45 -16.33 -7.04
CA SER A 23 -27.38 -15.53 -7.86
C SER A 23 -26.70 -14.27 -8.41
N ILE A 24 -25.97 -13.53 -7.58
CA ILE A 24 -25.29 -12.31 -8.04
C ILE A 24 -24.09 -12.63 -8.95
N LEU A 25 -23.36 -13.73 -8.69
CA LEU A 25 -22.27 -14.18 -9.54
C LEU A 25 -22.78 -14.69 -10.91
N ALA A 26 -23.95 -15.32 -10.95
CA ALA A 26 -24.60 -15.71 -12.21
C ALA A 26 -24.98 -14.48 -13.05
N VAL A 27 -25.51 -13.44 -12.43
CA VAL A 27 -25.76 -12.17 -13.12
C VAL A 27 -24.47 -11.55 -13.64
N GLN A 28 -23.42 -11.54 -12.82
CA GLN A 28 -22.11 -11.03 -13.22
C GLN A 28 -21.53 -11.80 -14.42
N GLY A 29 -21.62 -13.14 -14.40
CA GLY A 29 -21.15 -13.99 -15.50
C GLY A 29 -21.95 -13.85 -16.81
N GLN A 30 -23.27 -13.61 -16.73
CA GLN A 30 -24.15 -13.54 -17.90
C GLN A 30 -24.30 -12.12 -18.45
N GLN A 31 -24.36 -11.11 -17.61
CA GLN A 31 -24.73 -9.74 -17.94
C GLN A 31 -23.60 -8.72 -17.63
N GLY A 32 -22.53 -9.18 -17.00
CA GLY A 32 -21.34 -8.38 -16.69
C GLY A 32 -21.44 -7.57 -15.39
N ASN A 33 -20.30 -6.96 -15.06
CA ASN A 33 -20.11 -6.25 -13.78
C ASN A 33 -21.08 -5.06 -13.59
N ALA A 34 -21.45 -4.37 -14.66
CA ALA A 34 -22.32 -3.21 -14.58
C ALA A 34 -23.73 -3.57 -14.07
N GLU A 35 -24.28 -4.68 -14.59
CA GLU A 35 -25.61 -5.14 -14.18
C GLU A 35 -25.60 -5.75 -12.78
N ALA A 36 -24.59 -6.55 -12.43
CA ALA A 36 -24.42 -7.05 -11.07
C ALA A 36 -24.33 -5.90 -10.05
N ARG A 37 -23.55 -4.87 -10.36
CA ARG A 37 -23.47 -3.66 -9.52
C ARG A 37 -24.83 -2.93 -9.41
N ARG A 38 -25.56 -2.80 -10.52
CA ARG A 38 -26.88 -2.15 -10.53
C ARG A 38 -27.86 -2.89 -9.61
N LEU A 39 -27.88 -4.23 -9.69
CA LEU A 39 -28.76 -5.04 -8.84
C LEU A 39 -28.39 -4.97 -7.36
N LEU A 40 -27.09 -5.07 -7.03
CA LEU A 40 -26.63 -4.91 -5.65
C LEU A 40 -27.06 -3.57 -5.07
N LEU A 41 -26.87 -2.46 -5.78
CA LEU A 41 -27.27 -1.13 -5.34
C LEU A 41 -28.81 -1.02 -5.19
N ALA A 42 -29.58 -1.61 -6.08
CA ALA A 42 -31.03 -1.63 -5.99
C ALA A 42 -31.51 -2.41 -4.76
N THR A 43 -30.91 -3.57 -4.49
CA THR A 43 -31.22 -4.40 -3.32
C THR A 43 -30.84 -3.68 -2.01
N MET A 44 -29.67 -3.06 -1.94
CA MET A 44 -29.26 -2.26 -0.79
C MET A 44 -30.22 -1.07 -0.53
N ASN A 45 -30.61 -0.36 -1.58
CA ASN A 45 -31.56 0.74 -1.46
C ASN A 45 -32.94 0.26 -0.97
N ALA A 46 -33.41 -0.87 -1.47
CA ALA A 46 -34.67 -1.47 -1.02
C ALA A 46 -34.60 -1.89 0.46
N ALA A 47 -33.51 -2.53 0.86
CA ALA A 47 -33.27 -2.94 2.24
C ALA A 47 -33.22 -1.72 3.20
N LYS A 48 -32.49 -0.66 2.84
CA LYS A 48 -32.46 0.60 3.59
C LYS A 48 -33.87 1.22 3.72
N SER A 49 -34.65 1.22 2.64
CA SER A 49 -36.01 1.72 2.66
C SER A 49 -36.93 0.89 3.55
N ALA A 50 -36.61 -0.38 3.76
CA ALA A 50 -37.32 -1.29 4.68
C ALA A 50 -36.81 -1.19 6.13
N GLY A 51 -35.83 -0.29 6.43
CA GLY A 51 -35.32 -0.08 7.78
C GLY A 51 -34.14 -0.99 8.15
N VAL A 52 -33.58 -1.71 7.19
CA VAL A 52 -32.35 -2.49 7.43
C VAL A 52 -31.17 -1.52 7.53
N ASP A 53 -30.45 -1.58 8.63
CA ASP A 53 -29.21 -0.82 8.80
C ASP A 53 -28.10 -1.43 7.96
N ILE A 54 -27.61 -0.67 6.98
CA ILE A 54 -26.54 -1.10 6.07
C ILE A 54 -25.55 0.03 5.98
N ASP A 55 -24.60 0.05 6.91
CA ASP A 55 -23.48 1.00 6.91
C ASP A 55 -22.19 0.34 6.42
N VAL A 56 -22.16 -0.03 5.13
CA VAL A 56 -20.95 -0.58 4.51
C VAL A 56 -20.23 0.53 3.75
N ILE A 57 -19.25 1.17 4.41
CA ILE A 57 -18.30 2.09 3.76
C ILE A 57 -17.05 1.31 3.31
N ASN A 58 -16.65 0.31 4.06
CA ASN A 58 -15.42 -0.46 3.86
C ASN A 58 -15.71 -1.86 3.31
N THR A 59 -14.78 -2.36 2.50
CA THR A 59 -14.74 -3.78 2.15
C THR A 59 -14.07 -4.58 3.28
N PRO A 60 -14.26 -5.90 3.37
CA PRO A 60 -13.58 -6.73 4.36
C PRO A 60 -12.06 -6.50 4.36
N TYR A 61 -11.41 -6.78 5.49
CA TYR A 61 -9.95 -6.63 5.65
C TYR A 61 -9.19 -7.72 4.87
N PHE A 62 -9.28 -7.56 3.54
CA PHE A 62 -8.83 -8.54 2.56
C PHE A 62 -8.28 -7.85 1.30
N ASN A 63 -7.50 -8.58 0.48
CA ASN A 63 -6.98 -8.08 -0.78
C ASN A 63 -8.11 -7.76 -1.76
N THR A 64 -8.05 -6.60 -2.40
CA THR A 64 -9.05 -6.19 -3.40
C THR A 64 -9.00 -7.08 -4.65
N ILE A 65 -7.80 -7.52 -5.04
CA ILE A 65 -7.59 -8.34 -6.24
C ILE A 65 -7.39 -9.79 -5.83
N PRO A 66 -8.35 -10.68 -6.10
CA PRO A 66 -8.19 -12.09 -5.82
C PRO A 66 -7.13 -12.73 -6.74
N PRO A 67 -6.48 -13.84 -6.33
CA PRO A 67 -5.38 -14.48 -7.08
C PRO A 67 -5.71 -14.74 -8.55
N LYS A 68 -6.91 -15.22 -8.84
CA LYS A 68 -7.40 -15.51 -10.21
C LYS A 68 -7.48 -14.27 -11.13
N MET A 69 -7.42 -13.06 -10.59
CA MET A 69 -7.50 -11.81 -11.34
C MET A 69 -6.17 -11.06 -11.40
N GLN A 70 -5.08 -11.62 -10.85
CA GLN A 70 -3.79 -10.93 -10.78
C GLN A 70 -3.04 -10.89 -12.12
N GLY A 71 -3.32 -11.79 -13.02
CA GLY A 71 -2.54 -11.95 -14.25
C GLY A 71 -1.14 -12.53 -13.99
N ASP A 72 -0.43 -12.83 -15.07
CA ASP A 72 0.94 -13.34 -14.99
C ASP A 72 1.91 -12.22 -14.62
N TYR A 73 2.92 -12.54 -13.78
CA TYR A 73 3.97 -11.61 -13.45
C TYR A 73 4.92 -11.45 -14.66
N PRO A 74 5.13 -10.24 -15.19
CA PRO A 74 5.85 -10.05 -16.46
C PRO A 74 7.36 -10.06 -16.34
N GLY A 75 7.92 -10.00 -15.09
CA GLY A 75 9.34 -9.89 -14.81
C GLY A 75 10.00 -11.21 -14.43
N ASP A 76 11.32 -11.16 -14.25
CA ASP A 76 12.10 -12.23 -13.61
C ASP A 76 12.06 -12.01 -12.10
N LEU A 77 11.13 -12.68 -11.42
CA LEU A 77 10.89 -12.50 -9.99
C LEU A 77 12.12 -12.80 -9.13
N GLU A 78 12.90 -13.81 -9.48
CA GLU A 78 14.11 -14.18 -8.72
C GLU A 78 15.22 -13.13 -8.90
N MET A 79 15.40 -12.61 -10.11
CA MET A 79 16.34 -11.52 -10.36
C MET A 79 15.90 -10.25 -9.62
N GLU A 80 14.60 -9.92 -9.64
CA GLU A 80 14.09 -8.72 -8.96
C GLU A 80 14.20 -8.81 -7.43
N LYS A 81 13.94 -9.97 -6.84
CA LYS A 81 14.20 -10.23 -5.41
C LYS A 81 15.68 -10.04 -5.07
N ARG A 82 16.58 -10.53 -5.93
CA ARG A 82 18.02 -10.37 -5.75
C ARG A 82 18.45 -8.91 -5.84
N LEU A 83 17.98 -8.17 -6.84
CA LEU A 83 18.27 -6.74 -7.01
C LEU A 83 17.73 -5.93 -5.83
N HIS A 84 16.50 -6.19 -5.41
CA HIS A 84 15.90 -5.58 -4.22
C HIS A 84 16.75 -5.81 -2.97
N GLY A 85 17.22 -7.03 -2.75
CA GLY A 85 18.12 -7.35 -1.63
C GLY A 85 19.43 -6.55 -1.66
N ILE A 86 20.04 -6.40 -2.84
CA ILE A 86 21.26 -5.60 -3.03
C ILE A 86 21.01 -4.11 -2.76
N ILE A 87 19.94 -3.55 -3.30
CA ILE A 87 19.58 -2.13 -3.11
C ILE A 87 19.31 -1.83 -1.64
N ARG A 88 18.51 -2.69 -0.96
CA ARG A 88 18.24 -2.57 0.47
C ARG A 88 19.50 -2.65 1.32
N TRP A 89 20.39 -3.58 1.02
CA TRP A 89 21.69 -3.69 1.68
C TRP A 89 22.53 -2.41 1.50
N ASN A 90 22.59 -1.89 0.28
CA ASN A 90 23.35 -0.67 -0.01
C ASN A 90 22.78 0.54 0.74
N ALA A 91 21.46 0.68 0.81
CA ALA A 91 20.80 1.72 1.58
C ALA A 91 21.12 1.62 3.08
N MET A 92 21.06 0.41 3.65
CA MET A 92 21.42 0.16 5.04
C MET A 92 22.88 0.50 5.31
N MET A 93 23.79 0.05 4.44
CA MET A 93 25.24 0.30 4.59
C MET A 93 25.58 1.79 4.45
N MET A 94 24.93 2.52 3.54
CA MET A 94 25.10 3.97 3.41
C MET A 94 24.73 4.68 4.72
N VAL A 95 23.58 4.38 5.28
CA VAL A 95 23.10 4.97 6.54
C VAL A 95 24.01 4.57 7.72
N THR A 96 24.36 3.29 7.84
CA THR A 96 25.21 2.79 8.93
C THR A 96 26.58 3.41 8.90
N ARG A 97 27.18 3.52 7.72
CA ARG A 97 28.51 4.16 7.55
C ARG A 97 28.46 5.64 7.90
N ALA A 98 27.43 6.38 7.42
CA ALA A 98 27.28 7.78 7.76
C ALA A 98 27.20 7.99 9.27
N ASN A 99 26.39 7.20 10.00
CA ASN A 99 26.29 7.28 11.45
C ASN A 99 27.57 6.90 12.20
N LYS A 100 28.43 6.08 11.59
CA LYS A 100 29.73 5.74 12.16
C LYS A 100 30.71 6.93 12.16
N TYR A 101 30.65 7.78 11.12
CA TYR A 101 31.58 8.91 10.94
C TYR A 101 31.01 10.24 11.42
N PHE A 102 29.66 10.38 11.45
CA PHE A 102 28.95 11.60 11.80
C PHE A 102 27.87 11.26 12.83
N GLU A 103 28.19 11.52 14.09
CA GLU A 103 27.30 11.22 15.20
C GLU A 103 25.94 11.94 15.03
N GLY A 104 24.83 11.19 15.20
CA GLY A 104 23.48 11.73 15.15
C GLY A 104 22.93 12.04 13.76
N ILE A 105 23.63 11.66 12.67
CA ILE A 105 23.19 11.96 11.30
C ILE A 105 21.83 11.31 10.94
N GLY A 106 21.51 10.17 11.55
CA GLY A 106 20.24 9.46 11.33
C GLY A 106 20.13 8.80 9.96
N GLY A 107 18.91 8.66 9.40
CA GLY A 107 18.72 8.13 8.06
C GLY A 107 17.43 7.36 7.80
N HIS A 108 16.55 7.13 8.78
CA HIS A 108 15.20 6.54 8.62
C HIS A 108 15.13 5.28 7.74
N ILE A 109 16.12 4.41 7.84
CA ILE A 109 16.25 3.20 6.99
C ILE A 109 15.03 2.26 7.12
N SER A 110 14.41 2.17 8.29
CA SER A 110 13.24 1.31 8.51
C SER A 110 12.02 1.71 7.69
N THR A 111 11.84 3.02 7.42
CA THR A 111 10.76 3.51 6.55
C THR A 111 11.01 3.09 5.11
N TYR A 112 12.25 3.20 4.62
CA TYR A 112 12.58 2.68 3.29
C TYR A 112 12.37 1.17 3.21
N ALA A 113 12.84 0.41 4.19
CA ALA A 113 12.71 -1.04 4.19
C ALA A 113 11.23 -1.48 4.09
N SER A 114 10.31 -0.76 4.73
CA SER A 114 8.87 -1.05 4.62
C SER A 114 8.28 -0.74 3.24
N THR A 115 8.75 0.31 2.53
CA THR A 115 8.23 0.68 1.20
C THR A 115 9.00 0.09 0.03
N SER A 116 10.11 -0.58 0.29
CA SER A 116 11.11 -0.95 -0.73
C SER A 116 10.54 -1.80 -1.87
N HIS A 117 9.68 -2.80 -1.57
CA HIS A 117 9.07 -3.62 -2.61
C HIS A 117 8.14 -2.83 -3.53
N ALA A 118 7.34 -1.93 -2.95
CA ALA A 118 6.44 -1.08 -3.74
C ALA A 118 7.24 -0.15 -4.67
N TRP A 119 8.36 0.39 -4.20
CA TRP A 119 9.22 1.24 -5.02
C TRP A 119 9.95 0.46 -6.10
N GLU A 120 10.51 -0.71 -5.76
CA GLU A 120 11.15 -1.55 -6.77
C GLU A 120 10.15 -2.03 -7.84
N SER A 121 8.93 -2.40 -7.46
CA SER A 121 7.85 -2.68 -8.43
C SER A 121 7.56 -1.47 -9.33
N GLY A 122 7.53 -0.27 -8.74
CA GLY A 122 7.38 0.98 -9.49
C GLY A 122 8.50 1.21 -10.48
N PHE A 123 9.75 1.12 -10.05
CA PHE A 123 10.93 1.31 -10.89
C PHE A 123 11.03 0.28 -12.01
N ASN A 124 10.73 -0.98 -11.73
CA ASN A 124 10.93 -2.06 -12.69
C ASN A 124 9.84 -2.09 -13.76
N HIS A 125 8.59 -1.71 -13.42
CA HIS A 125 7.44 -1.97 -14.30
C HIS A 125 6.58 -0.76 -14.62
N PHE A 126 6.58 0.31 -13.81
CA PHE A 126 5.55 1.34 -13.92
C PHE A 126 6.06 2.77 -14.09
N PHE A 127 7.11 3.17 -13.37
CA PHE A 127 7.62 4.54 -13.47
C PHE A 127 8.30 4.76 -14.81
N ARG A 128 7.89 5.79 -15.54
CA ARG A 128 8.38 6.08 -16.87
C ARG A 128 9.20 7.36 -16.89
N GLY A 129 10.42 7.25 -17.40
CA GLY A 129 11.27 8.41 -17.63
C GLY A 129 10.76 9.29 -18.79
N LYS A 130 11.43 10.41 -18.98
CA LYS A 130 11.18 11.33 -20.09
C LYS A 130 11.73 10.73 -21.39
N ASN A 131 10.83 10.20 -22.23
CA ASN A 131 11.19 9.58 -23.51
C ASN A 131 10.44 10.26 -24.65
N GLY A 132 11.16 10.70 -25.67
CA GLY A 132 10.55 11.35 -26.85
C GLY A 132 9.78 12.61 -26.48
N ASP A 133 8.54 12.74 -26.97
CA ASP A 133 7.71 13.94 -26.81
C ASP A 133 6.96 13.99 -25.46
N GLY A 134 7.06 12.95 -24.63
CA GLY A 134 6.35 12.84 -23.35
C GLY A 134 7.13 13.44 -22.19
N SER A 135 6.41 14.00 -21.21
CA SER A 135 7.00 14.58 -19.98
C SER A 135 7.49 13.52 -18.98
N GLY A 136 7.20 12.24 -19.22
CA GLY A 136 7.45 11.17 -18.25
C GLY A 136 6.47 11.21 -17.07
N ASP A 137 6.73 10.38 -16.08
CA ASP A 137 5.97 10.36 -14.83
C ASP A 137 6.64 11.27 -13.78
N HIS A 138 5.85 11.75 -12.84
CA HIS A 138 6.33 12.53 -11.69
C HIS A 138 6.20 11.68 -10.43
N VAL A 139 7.30 11.49 -9.70
CA VAL A 139 7.31 10.67 -8.49
C VAL A 139 7.61 11.53 -7.28
N TYR A 140 6.64 11.63 -6.38
CA TYR A 140 6.78 12.27 -5.09
C TYR A 140 7.17 11.22 -4.05
N TRP A 141 8.43 11.19 -3.72
CA TRP A 141 9.00 10.21 -2.79
C TRP A 141 8.65 10.56 -1.36
N GLN A 142 8.42 9.55 -0.54
CA GLN A 142 8.37 9.74 0.90
C GLN A 142 9.75 10.19 1.39
N GLY A 143 9.85 11.40 1.92
CA GLY A 143 11.15 12.05 2.21
C GLY A 143 12.08 11.21 3.09
N HIS A 144 11.52 10.56 4.11
CA HIS A 144 12.26 9.69 5.02
C HIS A 144 12.93 8.50 4.33
N ALA A 145 12.34 7.98 3.26
CA ALA A 145 12.81 6.79 2.58
C ALA A 145 13.80 7.08 1.43
N SER A 146 14.27 8.32 1.29
CA SER A 146 15.28 8.74 0.30
C SER A 146 16.54 7.86 0.23
N PRO A 147 17.03 7.20 1.31
CA PRO A 147 18.17 6.28 1.22
C PRO A 147 18.00 5.20 0.16
N GLY A 148 16.79 4.69 -0.07
CA GLY A 148 16.54 3.71 -1.12
C GLY A 148 16.71 4.24 -2.52
N VAL A 149 16.24 5.46 -2.79
CA VAL A 149 16.41 6.11 -4.09
C VAL A 149 17.89 6.35 -4.39
N TYR A 150 18.67 6.79 -3.39
CA TYR A 150 20.11 6.96 -3.55
C TYR A 150 20.83 5.64 -3.79
N ALA A 151 20.48 4.60 -3.04
CA ALA A 151 21.09 3.27 -3.21
C ALA A 151 20.82 2.68 -4.60
N ARG A 152 19.60 2.84 -5.11
CA ARG A 152 19.24 2.43 -6.47
C ARG A 152 19.99 3.26 -7.51
N ALA A 153 19.98 4.57 -7.39
CA ALA A 153 20.68 5.47 -8.33
C ALA A 153 22.20 5.21 -8.35
N TRP A 154 22.80 4.84 -7.22
CA TRP A 154 24.20 4.42 -7.18
C TRP A 154 24.43 3.10 -7.93
N LEU A 155 23.56 2.12 -7.75
CA LEU A 155 23.64 0.85 -8.49
C LEU A 155 23.50 1.06 -10.01
N GLU A 156 22.69 2.04 -10.42
CA GLU A 156 22.50 2.46 -11.81
C GLU A 156 23.66 3.34 -12.36
N GLY A 157 24.67 3.66 -11.54
CA GLY A 157 25.80 4.50 -11.93
C GLY A 157 25.51 5.99 -12.02
N ARG A 158 24.36 6.47 -11.50
CA ARG A 158 23.98 7.88 -11.48
C ARG A 158 24.59 8.68 -10.33
N LEU A 159 25.05 8.01 -9.31
CA LEU A 159 25.75 8.60 -8.17
C LEU A 159 27.13 7.97 -8.00
N THR A 160 28.10 8.78 -7.54
CA THR A 160 29.45 8.30 -7.28
C THR A 160 29.59 7.73 -5.87
N ARG A 161 30.69 7.02 -5.62
CA ARG A 161 31.01 6.50 -4.31
C ARG A 161 31.20 7.63 -3.30
N GLU A 162 31.85 8.70 -3.69
CA GLU A 162 32.11 9.86 -2.86
C GLU A 162 30.80 10.53 -2.42
N GLN A 163 29.81 10.63 -3.32
CA GLN A 163 28.48 11.16 -2.97
C GLN A 163 27.77 10.27 -1.95
N ILE A 164 27.82 8.95 -2.13
CA ILE A 164 27.20 7.98 -1.20
C ILE A 164 27.87 8.06 0.20
N ASP A 165 29.21 8.19 0.24
CA ASP A 165 29.93 8.29 1.51
C ASP A 165 29.66 9.63 2.25
N MET A 166 29.10 10.63 1.54
CA MET A 166 28.70 11.95 2.08
C MET A 166 27.16 12.05 2.23
N PHE A 167 26.50 10.98 2.61
CA PHE A 167 25.07 10.96 2.88
C PHE A 167 24.69 11.96 3.99
N ARG A 168 23.72 12.82 3.72
CA ARG A 168 23.26 13.91 4.61
C ARG A 168 24.35 14.95 4.97
N GLN A 169 25.31 15.15 4.07
CA GLN A 169 26.38 16.14 4.22
C GLN A 169 26.23 17.26 3.16
N GLU A 170 25.02 17.74 3.01
CA GLU A 170 24.66 18.77 2.01
C GLU A 170 25.15 20.18 2.34
N VAL A 171 25.51 20.48 3.59
CA VAL A 171 25.86 21.83 4.06
C VAL A 171 26.96 22.46 3.22
N ASP A 172 27.97 21.67 2.83
CA ASP A 172 29.09 22.14 2.01
C ASP A 172 28.84 21.97 0.49
N GLY A 173 27.61 21.61 0.10
CA GLY A 173 27.19 21.44 -1.30
C GLY A 173 27.82 20.25 -2.02
N LYS A 174 28.37 19.28 -1.30
CA LYS A 174 29.07 18.11 -1.88
C LYS A 174 28.40 16.78 -1.61
N GLY A 175 27.60 16.72 -0.56
CA GLY A 175 26.95 15.48 -0.12
C GLY A 175 25.53 15.31 -0.67
N LEU A 176 24.96 14.13 -0.40
CA LEU A 176 23.56 13.88 -0.70
C LEU A 176 22.66 14.61 0.28
N SER A 177 21.58 15.21 -0.22
CA SER A 177 20.63 15.92 0.62
C SER A 177 19.91 14.98 1.59
N SER A 178 19.59 15.48 2.78
CA SER A 178 18.87 14.73 3.81
C SER A 178 17.48 14.27 3.36
N TYR A 179 16.83 15.08 2.53
CA TYR A 179 15.53 14.84 1.92
C TYR A 179 15.56 15.22 0.43
N PRO A 180 14.61 14.80 -0.39
CA PRO A 180 14.46 15.31 -1.75
C PRO A 180 14.47 16.84 -1.78
N HIS A 181 15.48 17.43 -2.41
CA HIS A 181 15.69 18.87 -2.38
C HIS A 181 16.24 19.39 -3.73
N PRO A 182 15.38 19.88 -4.63
CA PRO A 182 15.77 20.29 -5.99
C PRO A 182 16.81 21.41 -6.03
N ARG A 183 16.89 22.28 -5.01
CA ARG A 183 17.92 23.35 -4.99
C ARG A 183 19.31 22.83 -4.62
N LEU A 184 19.38 21.77 -3.82
CA LEU A 184 20.66 21.15 -3.41
C LEU A 184 21.14 20.13 -4.44
N MET A 185 20.21 19.43 -5.10
CA MET A 185 20.50 18.43 -6.10
C MET A 185 19.58 18.61 -7.33
N PRO A 186 19.76 19.70 -8.12
CA PRO A 186 18.85 20.08 -9.21
C PRO A 186 18.79 19.07 -10.36
N ASP A 187 19.86 18.33 -10.59
CA ASP A 187 19.94 17.30 -11.64
C ASP A 187 19.42 15.93 -11.18
N PHE A 188 19.01 15.82 -9.91
CA PHE A 188 18.59 14.57 -9.31
C PHE A 188 17.14 14.60 -8.82
N TRP A 189 16.73 15.61 -8.07
CA TRP A 189 15.38 15.73 -7.51
C TRP A 189 14.53 16.70 -8.29
N GLU A 190 13.34 16.27 -8.72
CA GLU A 190 12.37 17.16 -9.35
C GLU A 190 11.50 17.91 -8.34
N PHE A 191 11.17 17.27 -7.22
CA PHE A 191 10.25 17.81 -6.23
C PHE A 191 10.86 17.78 -4.83
N PRO A 192 10.62 18.82 -4.02
CA PRO A 192 10.93 18.76 -2.60
C PRO A 192 9.90 17.86 -1.92
N SER A 193 10.32 16.98 -1.03
CA SER A 193 9.41 16.25 -0.18
C SER A 193 9.99 15.99 1.19
N VAL A 194 9.12 16.11 2.17
CA VAL A 194 9.32 15.68 3.55
C VAL A 194 8.06 14.92 3.95
N SER A 195 8.14 13.99 4.88
CA SER A 195 6.97 13.20 5.28
C SER A 195 6.17 13.92 6.37
N MET A 196 5.64 15.12 6.06
CA MET A 196 4.94 16.03 6.96
C MET A 196 3.56 16.45 6.41
N GLY A 197 2.95 15.61 5.57
CA GLY A 197 1.60 15.79 5.08
C GLY A 197 1.43 16.63 3.81
N LEU A 198 2.41 17.42 3.40
CA LEU A 198 2.29 18.30 2.23
C LEU A 198 2.41 17.57 0.89
N GLY A 199 3.06 16.41 0.86
CA GLY A 199 3.34 15.66 -0.36
C GLY A 199 2.07 15.27 -1.13
N GLY A 200 1.03 14.80 -0.43
CA GLY A 200 -0.23 14.41 -1.05
C GLY A 200 -0.93 15.56 -1.76
N MET A 201 -1.02 16.70 -1.09
CA MET A 201 -1.61 17.91 -1.66
C MET A 201 -0.83 18.39 -2.89
N THR A 202 0.51 18.46 -2.80
CA THR A 202 1.34 18.91 -3.95
C THR A 202 1.26 17.93 -5.11
N ALA A 203 1.20 16.62 -4.88
CA ALA A 203 1.02 15.61 -5.92
C ALA A 203 -0.35 15.75 -6.63
N ILE A 204 -1.44 16.01 -5.89
CA ILE A 204 -2.76 16.28 -6.47
C ILE A 204 -2.70 17.53 -7.37
N HIS A 205 -2.08 18.62 -6.91
CA HIS A 205 -1.95 19.83 -7.72
C HIS A 205 -1.05 19.63 -8.94
N GLN A 206 -0.01 18.79 -8.87
CA GLN A 206 0.78 18.40 -10.03
C GLN A 206 -0.05 17.63 -11.06
N ALA A 207 -0.85 16.65 -10.60
CA ALA A 207 -1.75 15.90 -11.49
C ALA A 207 -2.75 16.81 -12.20
N ARG A 208 -3.30 17.77 -11.45
CA ARG A 208 -4.19 18.81 -11.99
C ARG A 208 -3.47 19.72 -12.98
N PHE A 209 -2.25 20.15 -12.68
CA PHE A 209 -1.44 21.00 -13.56
C PHE A 209 -1.06 20.27 -14.85
N ASN A 210 -0.76 18.98 -14.80
CA ASN A 210 -0.53 18.17 -16.00
C ASN A 210 -1.77 18.21 -16.94
N ARG A 211 -2.98 18.04 -16.39
CA ARG A 211 -4.22 18.17 -17.19
C ARG A 211 -4.41 19.56 -17.79
N TYR A 212 -4.03 20.60 -17.04
CA TYR A 212 -4.06 21.97 -17.55
C TYR A 212 -3.08 22.16 -18.73
N LEU A 213 -1.83 21.72 -18.59
CA LEU A 213 -0.82 21.81 -19.65
C LEU A 213 -1.26 21.10 -20.93
N GLU A 214 -1.82 19.89 -20.79
CA GLU A 214 -2.38 19.11 -21.87
C GLU A 214 -3.53 19.85 -22.58
N SER A 215 -4.53 20.30 -21.80
CA SER A 215 -5.71 20.97 -22.32
C SER A 215 -5.39 22.28 -23.04
N ARG A 216 -4.27 22.92 -22.70
CA ARG A 216 -3.75 24.12 -23.35
C ARG A 216 -2.80 23.85 -24.53
N GLY A 217 -2.47 22.58 -24.77
CA GLY A 217 -1.49 22.21 -25.78
C GLY A 217 -0.06 22.72 -25.50
N LEU A 218 0.27 22.97 -24.23
CA LEU A 218 1.57 23.50 -23.80
C LEU A 218 2.62 22.41 -23.61
N CYS A 219 2.18 21.20 -23.21
CA CYS A 219 3.04 20.06 -23.00
C CYS A 219 2.24 18.76 -23.19
N ASN A 220 2.87 17.75 -23.78
CA ASN A 220 2.25 16.43 -23.91
C ASN A 220 2.36 15.67 -22.58
N THR A 221 1.31 15.73 -21.79
CA THR A 221 1.19 15.03 -20.50
C THR A 221 0.10 13.94 -20.50
N THR A 222 -0.44 13.60 -21.67
CA THR A 222 -1.56 12.65 -21.86
C THR A 222 -1.34 11.33 -21.16
N THR A 223 -0.11 10.82 -21.19
CA THR A 223 0.27 9.55 -20.59
C THR A 223 1.01 9.69 -19.26
N SER A 224 1.35 10.91 -18.84
CA SER A 224 2.09 11.16 -17.59
C SER A 224 1.24 10.88 -16.38
N ARG A 225 1.82 10.17 -15.42
CA ARG A 225 1.22 9.91 -14.13
C ARG A 225 1.96 10.62 -13.02
N VAL A 226 1.25 10.91 -11.96
CA VAL A 226 1.81 11.40 -10.71
C VAL A 226 1.72 10.28 -9.69
N TRP A 227 2.86 9.87 -9.16
CA TRP A 227 2.99 8.85 -8.13
C TRP A 227 3.34 9.51 -6.82
N TYR A 228 2.72 9.09 -5.75
CA TYR A 228 3.03 9.57 -4.42
C TYR A 228 2.98 8.44 -3.40
N THR A 229 3.96 8.36 -2.51
CA THR A 229 3.96 7.41 -1.40
C THR A 229 3.81 8.17 -0.09
N MET A 230 2.83 7.77 0.72
CA MET A 230 2.52 8.33 2.02
C MET A 230 2.51 7.24 3.10
N GLY A 231 3.03 7.56 4.27
CA GLY A 231 2.92 6.67 5.44
C GLY A 231 1.58 6.81 6.15
N ASP A 232 1.16 5.74 6.84
CA ASP A 232 -0.03 5.76 7.70
C ASP A 232 0.06 6.83 8.81
N GLY A 233 1.21 6.96 9.48
CA GLY A 233 1.44 8.01 10.46
C GLY A 233 1.41 9.43 9.86
N GLU A 234 1.85 9.61 8.62
CA GLU A 234 1.78 10.88 7.91
C GLU A 234 0.33 11.30 7.61
N SER A 235 -0.59 10.34 7.51
CA SER A 235 -2.01 10.62 7.28
C SER A 235 -2.71 11.32 8.45
N ASP A 236 -2.08 11.39 9.62
CA ASP A 236 -2.58 12.14 10.78
C ASP A 236 -2.39 13.66 10.61
N GLU A 237 -1.47 14.09 9.74
CA GLU A 237 -1.27 15.51 9.45
C GLU A 237 -2.49 16.06 8.70
N PRO A 238 -3.07 17.19 9.15
CA PRO A 238 -4.31 17.72 8.57
C PRO A 238 -4.23 17.94 7.04
N GLU A 239 -3.06 18.32 6.55
CA GLU A 239 -2.82 18.61 5.13
C GLU A 239 -2.83 17.36 4.26
N SER A 240 -2.49 16.20 4.82
CA SER A 240 -2.29 14.94 4.08
C SER A 240 -3.52 14.52 3.27
N LEU A 241 -4.69 14.68 3.85
CA LEU A 241 -5.96 14.24 3.28
C LEU A 241 -6.87 15.38 2.82
N SER A 242 -6.37 16.63 2.86
CA SER A 242 -7.20 17.83 2.68
C SER A 242 -7.76 18.01 1.27
N GLN A 243 -7.11 17.50 0.23
CA GLN A 243 -7.48 17.73 -1.17
C GLN A 243 -8.05 16.50 -1.90
N LEU A 244 -8.36 15.44 -1.17
CA LEU A 244 -8.85 14.20 -1.77
C LEU A 244 -10.12 14.40 -2.61
N SER A 245 -11.10 15.15 -2.09
CA SER A 245 -12.35 15.45 -2.80
C SER A 245 -12.14 16.32 -4.04
N LEU A 246 -11.10 17.18 -4.07
CA LEU A 246 -10.74 17.95 -5.27
C LEU A 246 -10.29 17.00 -6.39
N ALA A 247 -9.40 16.08 -6.09
CA ALA A 247 -8.88 15.11 -7.07
C ALA A 247 -10.01 14.28 -7.70
N ALA A 248 -10.93 13.79 -6.87
CA ALA A 248 -12.07 12.99 -7.32
C ALA A 248 -13.06 13.81 -8.15
N ARG A 249 -13.38 15.02 -7.72
CA ARG A 249 -14.31 15.92 -8.43
C ARG A 249 -13.80 16.32 -9.81
N GLU A 250 -12.48 16.48 -9.96
CA GLU A 250 -11.84 16.79 -11.25
C GLU A 250 -11.50 15.52 -12.07
N GLY A 251 -11.82 14.32 -11.57
CA GLY A 251 -11.59 13.05 -12.26
C GLY A 251 -10.11 12.80 -12.57
N LEU A 252 -9.20 13.15 -11.65
CA LEU A 252 -7.76 13.05 -11.85
C LEU A 252 -7.28 11.58 -11.82
N ASP A 253 -7.56 10.83 -12.89
CA ASP A 253 -7.13 9.44 -13.04
C ASP A 253 -5.64 9.26 -13.38
N ASN A 254 -4.92 10.37 -13.44
CA ASN A 254 -3.48 10.43 -13.63
C ASN A 254 -2.69 10.52 -12.32
N ILE A 255 -3.33 10.39 -11.15
CA ILE A 255 -2.65 10.28 -9.86
C ILE A 255 -2.86 8.90 -9.25
N ILE A 256 -1.77 8.29 -8.77
CA ILE A 256 -1.77 7.04 -8.02
C ILE A 256 -1.03 7.28 -6.71
N MET A 257 -1.72 7.11 -5.59
CA MET A 257 -1.12 7.16 -4.26
C MET A 257 -0.87 5.75 -3.75
N THR A 258 0.28 5.53 -3.11
CA THR A 258 0.57 4.32 -2.34
C THR A 258 0.58 4.69 -0.86
N MET A 259 -0.33 4.10 -0.10
CA MET A 259 -0.41 4.26 1.34
C MET A 259 0.36 3.13 2.02
N ASN A 260 1.50 3.46 2.63
CA ASN A 260 2.35 2.50 3.33
C ASN A 260 1.88 2.34 4.78
N CYS A 261 1.10 1.29 5.04
CA CYS A 261 0.57 0.97 6.36
C CYS A 261 1.49 -0.05 7.06
N ASN A 262 2.50 0.45 7.77
CA ASN A 262 3.37 -0.37 8.60
C ASN A 262 2.94 -0.39 10.08
N LEU A 263 1.82 0.25 10.42
CA LEU A 263 1.19 0.34 11.73
C LEU A 263 2.08 0.96 12.82
N GLN A 264 3.12 1.69 12.42
CA GLN A 264 4.09 2.30 13.31
C GLN A 264 4.23 3.79 13.02
N ARG A 265 4.12 4.61 14.05
CA ARG A 265 4.47 6.03 14.01
C ARG A 265 5.94 6.24 14.36
N LEU A 266 6.37 7.50 14.33
CA LEU A 266 7.75 7.87 14.69
C LEU A 266 8.06 7.55 16.15
N ASP A 267 7.10 7.75 17.03
CA ASP A 267 7.20 7.65 18.49
C ASP A 267 6.58 6.36 19.06
N GLY A 268 6.17 5.42 18.21
CA GLY A 268 5.63 4.13 18.63
C GLY A 268 4.53 3.57 17.73
N PRO A 269 3.80 2.56 18.19
CA PRO A 269 2.70 1.95 17.46
C PRO A 269 1.57 2.94 17.16
N VAL A 270 0.81 2.69 16.10
CA VAL A 270 -0.46 3.39 15.85
C VAL A 270 -1.37 3.17 17.06
N ARG A 271 -1.90 4.26 17.62
CA ARG A 271 -2.75 4.21 18.80
C ARG A 271 -4.22 4.18 18.39
N GLY A 272 -5.01 3.43 19.15
CA GLY A 272 -6.45 3.45 19.06
C GLY A 272 -7.07 2.05 19.01
N ASN A 273 -8.38 2.01 19.18
CA ASN A 273 -9.20 0.81 19.07
C ASN A 273 -9.80 0.69 17.66
N SER A 274 -9.00 1.00 16.63
CA SER A 274 -9.43 0.97 15.24
C SER A 274 -8.42 0.22 14.37
N LYS A 275 -8.77 0.08 13.10
CA LYS A 275 -7.93 -0.46 12.05
C LYS A 275 -7.63 0.65 11.07
N ILE A 276 -6.40 1.18 11.08
CA ILE A 276 -6.00 2.32 10.26
C ILE A 276 -6.24 2.10 8.77
N VAL A 277 -6.02 0.88 8.28
CA VAL A 277 -6.30 0.52 6.89
C VAL A 277 -7.77 0.73 6.53
N GLN A 278 -8.68 0.28 7.41
CA GLN A 278 -10.12 0.43 7.20
C GLN A 278 -10.57 1.89 7.34
N GLU A 279 -9.98 2.63 8.26
CA GLU A 279 -10.23 4.06 8.39
C GLU A 279 -9.81 4.82 7.12
N LEU A 280 -8.60 4.55 6.61
CA LEU A 280 -8.10 5.16 5.38
C LEU A 280 -8.95 4.75 4.16
N GLU A 281 -9.33 3.47 4.03
CA GLU A 281 -10.24 3.03 2.99
C GLU A 281 -11.53 3.85 3.00
N GLY A 282 -12.15 4.01 4.17
CA GLY A 282 -13.38 4.80 4.33
C GLY A 282 -13.20 6.26 3.91
N ARG A 283 -12.09 6.89 4.30
CA ARG A 283 -11.77 8.29 3.94
C ARG A 283 -11.58 8.47 2.43
N PHE A 284 -10.83 7.59 1.78
CA PHE A 284 -10.58 7.64 0.35
C PHE A 284 -11.86 7.34 -0.46
N ARG A 285 -12.60 6.28 -0.10
CA ARG A 285 -13.89 5.96 -0.75
C ARG A 285 -14.91 7.07 -0.59
N GLY A 286 -15.06 7.60 0.62
CA GLY A 286 -15.96 8.73 0.91
C GLY A 286 -15.60 10.00 0.14
N SER A 287 -14.32 10.16 -0.23
CA SER A 287 -13.83 11.26 -1.07
C SER A 287 -13.95 10.98 -2.59
N GLY A 288 -14.42 9.79 -3.01
CA GLY A 288 -14.62 9.43 -4.41
C GLY A 288 -13.40 8.81 -5.10
N TRP A 289 -12.45 8.26 -4.35
CA TRP A 289 -11.28 7.56 -4.89
C TRP A 289 -11.56 6.08 -5.16
N ASN A 290 -10.92 5.53 -6.18
CA ASN A 290 -10.75 4.09 -6.33
C ASN A 290 -9.73 3.60 -5.29
N VAL A 291 -10.08 2.54 -4.54
CA VAL A 291 -9.24 1.98 -3.48
C VAL A 291 -8.89 0.54 -3.77
N ILE A 292 -7.61 0.23 -3.78
CA ILE A 292 -7.06 -1.13 -3.94
C ILE A 292 -6.28 -1.47 -2.67
N LYS A 293 -6.69 -2.53 -1.98
CA LYS A 293 -5.99 -3.04 -0.78
C LYS A 293 -5.09 -4.21 -1.14
N VAL A 294 -3.86 -4.19 -0.62
CA VAL A 294 -2.84 -5.25 -0.76
C VAL A 294 -2.31 -5.55 0.64
N LEU A 295 -2.99 -6.43 1.35
CA LEU A 295 -2.78 -6.66 2.78
C LEU A 295 -2.00 -7.94 3.05
N TRP A 296 -2.36 -9.02 2.35
CA TRP A 296 -1.87 -10.37 2.58
C TRP A 296 -1.05 -10.84 1.39
N GLY A 297 0.09 -11.47 1.65
CA GLY A 297 0.96 -12.05 0.64
C GLY A 297 0.41 -13.35 0.06
N SER A 298 1.14 -13.91 -0.89
CA SER A 298 0.69 -15.08 -1.65
C SER A 298 0.56 -16.35 -0.81
N SER A 299 1.30 -16.48 0.30
CA SER A 299 1.19 -17.63 1.21
C SER A 299 -0.19 -17.73 1.89
N TRP A 300 -0.90 -16.62 2.01
CA TRP A 300 -2.26 -16.60 2.55
C TRP A 300 -3.34 -17.07 1.58
N ASP A 301 -3.06 -17.10 0.29
CA ASP A 301 -4.08 -17.38 -0.75
C ASP A 301 -4.73 -18.75 -0.58
N GLU A 302 -3.94 -19.76 -0.21
CA GLU A 302 -4.46 -21.10 0.05
C GLU A 302 -5.38 -21.14 1.26
N LEU A 303 -5.00 -20.49 2.35
CA LEU A 303 -5.83 -20.41 3.57
C LEU A 303 -7.16 -19.72 3.28
N PHE A 304 -7.13 -18.58 2.60
CA PHE A 304 -8.36 -17.89 2.20
C PHE A 304 -9.23 -18.71 1.23
N SER A 305 -8.63 -19.53 0.37
CA SER A 305 -9.40 -20.41 -0.52
C SER A 305 -10.11 -21.55 0.21
N ARG A 306 -9.58 -21.96 1.37
CA ARG A 306 -10.18 -22.96 2.26
C ARG A 306 -11.18 -22.37 3.26
N ASP A 307 -11.16 -21.07 3.46
CA ASP A 307 -12.07 -20.35 4.37
C ASP A 307 -13.45 -20.15 3.75
N VAL A 308 -14.14 -21.27 3.45
CA VAL A 308 -15.46 -21.25 2.79
C VAL A 308 -16.54 -20.53 3.61
N ASN A 309 -16.35 -20.43 4.91
CA ASN A 309 -17.29 -19.77 5.82
C ASN A 309 -16.95 -18.29 6.07
N GLY A 310 -15.82 -17.78 5.56
CA GLY A 310 -15.36 -16.41 5.76
C GLY A 310 -14.96 -16.07 7.20
N LEU A 311 -14.81 -17.08 8.08
CA LEU A 311 -14.52 -16.86 9.50
C LEU A 311 -13.08 -16.39 9.73
N LEU A 312 -12.12 -16.77 8.89
CA LEU A 312 -10.76 -16.24 8.96
C LEU A 312 -10.74 -14.75 8.60
N ILE A 313 -11.39 -14.37 7.51
CA ILE A 313 -11.52 -12.97 7.11
C ILE A 313 -12.22 -12.16 8.20
N ALA A 314 -13.30 -12.70 8.76
CA ALA A 314 -14.03 -12.05 9.85
C ALA A 314 -13.14 -11.90 11.11
N ARG A 315 -12.35 -12.94 11.46
CA ARG A 315 -11.40 -12.88 12.57
C ARG A 315 -10.35 -11.78 12.34
N LEU A 316 -9.72 -11.75 11.16
CA LEU A 316 -8.75 -10.72 10.80
C LEU A 316 -9.36 -9.32 10.81
N ASN A 317 -10.61 -9.17 10.37
CA ASN A 317 -11.33 -7.90 10.42
C ASN A 317 -11.64 -7.43 11.84
N SER A 318 -11.85 -8.33 12.79
CA SER A 318 -12.17 -8.02 14.20
C SER A 318 -10.95 -7.57 15.02
N LEU A 319 -9.73 -7.85 14.57
CA LEU A 319 -8.51 -7.41 15.26
C LEU A 319 -8.34 -5.91 15.13
N VAL A 320 -8.01 -5.23 16.23
CA VAL A 320 -7.50 -3.85 16.18
C VAL A 320 -6.00 -3.86 15.87
N ASP A 321 -5.46 -2.74 15.39
CA ASP A 321 -4.05 -2.65 14.95
C ASP A 321 -3.04 -3.12 16.01
N GLY A 322 -3.28 -2.80 17.28
CA GLY A 322 -2.39 -3.22 18.37
C GLY A 322 -2.39 -4.74 18.60
N ASP A 323 -3.56 -5.37 18.53
CA ASP A 323 -3.68 -6.82 18.64
C ASP A 323 -3.11 -7.53 17.41
N GLU A 324 -3.36 -7.00 16.23
CA GLU A 324 -2.77 -7.52 14.99
C GLU A 324 -1.25 -7.51 15.06
N GLN A 325 -0.63 -6.38 15.41
CA GLN A 325 0.82 -6.29 15.56
C GLN A 325 1.36 -7.29 16.56
N ARG A 326 0.75 -7.38 17.74
CA ARG A 326 1.16 -8.27 18.80
C ARG A 326 1.08 -9.75 18.38
N ILE A 327 -0.01 -10.15 17.75
CA ILE A 327 -0.22 -11.53 17.29
C ILE A 327 0.73 -11.87 16.14
N MET A 328 0.85 -11.00 15.13
CA MET A 328 1.67 -11.24 13.92
C MET A 328 3.17 -11.23 14.19
N THR A 329 3.61 -10.78 15.38
CA THR A 329 5.02 -10.80 15.79
C THR A 329 5.29 -11.76 16.95
N ALA A 330 4.28 -12.54 17.36
CA ALA A 330 4.40 -13.54 18.43
C ALA A 330 5.04 -14.84 17.90
N ASP A 331 5.36 -15.75 18.84
CA ASP A 331 5.75 -17.11 18.50
C ASP A 331 4.58 -17.91 17.91
N GLY A 332 4.89 -18.94 17.13
CA GLY A 332 3.89 -19.74 16.42
C GLY A 332 2.84 -20.38 17.33
N ALA A 333 3.20 -20.78 18.53
CA ALA A 333 2.26 -21.32 19.52
C ALA A 333 1.23 -20.26 19.95
N THR A 334 1.67 -19.02 20.15
CA THR A 334 0.79 -17.89 20.47
C THR A 334 -0.08 -17.52 19.27
N ILE A 335 0.47 -17.48 18.05
CA ILE A 335 -0.28 -17.25 16.81
C ILE A 335 -1.39 -18.30 16.67
N ARG A 336 -1.06 -19.57 16.82
CA ARG A 336 -2.02 -20.68 16.75
C ARG A 336 -3.15 -20.50 17.75
N LYS A 337 -2.84 -20.18 18.99
CA LYS A 337 -3.80 -20.02 20.08
C LYS A 337 -4.68 -18.78 19.92
N GLU A 338 -4.12 -17.66 19.48
CA GLU A 338 -4.82 -16.37 19.53
C GLU A 338 -5.43 -15.97 18.19
N LEU A 339 -4.77 -16.25 17.06
CA LEU A 339 -5.32 -15.96 15.73
C LEU A 339 -6.32 -17.05 15.31
N PHE A 340 -5.92 -18.31 15.44
CA PHE A 340 -6.72 -19.47 15.03
C PHE A 340 -7.49 -20.08 16.21
N ASN A 341 -8.20 -19.25 16.94
CA ASN A 341 -8.76 -19.51 18.28
C ASN A 341 -10.11 -20.25 18.32
N SER A 342 -10.55 -20.83 17.24
CA SER A 342 -11.76 -21.69 17.17
C SER A 342 -11.44 -23.01 16.49
N ASP A 343 -12.30 -24.02 16.69
CA ASP A 343 -12.12 -25.36 16.08
C ASP A 343 -12.01 -25.26 14.54
N TYR A 344 -12.85 -24.44 13.93
CA TYR A 344 -12.81 -24.20 12.49
C TYR A 344 -11.49 -23.54 12.06
N LEU A 345 -11.10 -22.43 12.70
CA LEU A 345 -9.86 -21.73 12.34
C LEU A 345 -8.64 -22.60 12.59
N SER A 346 -8.61 -23.38 13.69
CA SER A 346 -7.53 -24.34 13.97
C SER A 346 -7.43 -25.41 12.89
N SER A 347 -8.56 -25.89 12.35
CA SER A 347 -8.56 -26.86 11.27
C SER A 347 -7.93 -26.36 9.97
N LEU A 348 -7.98 -25.06 9.71
CA LEU A 348 -7.35 -24.45 8.52
C LEU A 348 -5.82 -24.57 8.55
N VAL A 349 -5.23 -24.66 9.75
CA VAL A 349 -3.77 -24.67 9.97
C VAL A 349 -3.26 -25.95 10.65
N GLU A 350 -4.04 -27.02 10.60
CA GLU A 350 -3.69 -28.30 11.23
C GLU A 350 -2.34 -28.86 10.73
N GLY A 351 -2.02 -28.65 9.44
CA GLY A 351 -0.77 -29.10 8.82
C GLY A 351 0.41 -28.14 8.94
N TYR A 352 0.24 -26.98 9.59
CA TYR A 352 1.31 -25.97 9.74
C TYR A 352 2.10 -26.21 11.02
N SER A 353 3.43 -26.14 10.94
CA SER A 353 4.28 -26.03 12.14
C SER A 353 4.15 -24.63 12.77
N ASP A 354 4.74 -24.42 13.93
CA ASP A 354 4.74 -23.10 14.57
C ASP A 354 5.63 -22.14 13.75
N GLU A 355 6.74 -22.61 13.20
CA GLU A 355 7.61 -21.86 12.28
C GLU A 355 6.87 -21.45 10.99
N ASP A 356 6.06 -22.34 10.41
CA ASP A 356 5.24 -22.01 9.24
C ASP A 356 4.24 -20.87 9.55
N LEU A 357 3.68 -20.83 10.76
CA LEU A 357 2.77 -19.76 11.18
C LEU A 357 3.49 -18.43 11.39
N GLU A 358 4.72 -18.46 11.91
CA GLU A 358 5.55 -17.26 12.01
C GLU A 358 5.89 -16.70 10.62
N GLU A 359 6.30 -17.55 9.70
CA GLU A 359 6.58 -17.16 8.30
C GLU A 359 5.32 -16.63 7.61
N LEU A 360 4.17 -17.29 7.78
CA LEU A 360 2.89 -16.84 7.24
C LEU A 360 2.55 -15.41 7.72
N CYS A 361 2.72 -15.14 9.00
CA CYS A 361 2.42 -13.82 9.59
C CYS A 361 3.37 -12.73 9.10
N GLN A 362 4.57 -13.07 8.63
CA GLN A 362 5.51 -12.14 8.00
C GLN A 362 5.21 -11.89 6.51
N ASP A 363 4.40 -12.74 5.87
CA ASP A 363 4.05 -12.60 4.46
C ASP A 363 2.88 -11.63 4.28
N VAL A 364 3.18 -10.35 4.31
CA VAL A 364 2.21 -9.27 4.07
C VAL A 364 2.28 -8.77 2.64
N GLY A 365 1.14 -8.33 2.11
CA GLY A 365 0.98 -8.00 0.69
C GLY A 365 1.91 -6.89 0.17
N GLY A 366 2.30 -5.94 1.03
CA GLY A 366 3.24 -4.89 0.68
C GLY A 366 4.69 -5.36 0.49
N HIS A 367 4.98 -6.65 0.77
CA HIS A 367 6.27 -7.30 0.52
C HIS A 367 6.19 -8.39 -0.55
N ASP A 368 5.08 -8.46 -1.27
CA ASP A 368 4.85 -9.41 -2.35
C ASP A 368 4.83 -8.71 -3.71
N PHE A 369 5.84 -8.97 -4.54
CA PHE A 369 5.98 -8.35 -5.87
C PHE A 369 4.82 -8.67 -6.80
N VAL A 370 4.28 -9.89 -6.74
CA VAL A 370 3.17 -10.32 -7.60
C VAL A 370 1.89 -9.56 -7.26
N LYS A 371 1.59 -9.43 -5.95
CA LYS A 371 0.44 -8.68 -5.45
C LYS A 371 0.57 -7.19 -5.77
N LEU A 372 1.75 -6.61 -5.57
CA LEU A 372 2.03 -5.20 -5.86
C LEU A 372 1.94 -4.90 -7.35
N HIS A 373 2.51 -5.77 -8.20
CA HIS A 373 2.41 -5.63 -9.65
C HIS A 373 0.95 -5.63 -10.09
N ALA A 374 0.15 -6.60 -9.64
CA ALA A 374 -1.28 -6.67 -9.97
C ALA A 374 -2.03 -5.40 -9.55
N ALA A 375 -1.74 -4.87 -8.34
CA ALA A 375 -2.35 -3.64 -7.84
C ALA A 375 -1.98 -2.42 -8.68
N TYR A 376 -0.72 -2.24 -9.03
CA TYR A 376 -0.27 -1.12 -9.86
C TYR A 376 -0.76 -1.24 -11.30
N ALA A 377 -0.83 -2.46 -11.86
CA ALA A 377 -1.43 -2.70 -13.17
C ALA A 377 -2.91 -2.27 -13.19
N GLN A 378 -3.68 -2.67 -12.19
CA GLN A 378 -5.08 -2.26 -12.07
C GLN A 378 -5.22 -0.75 -11.83
N ALA A 379 -4.37 -0.16 -10.98
CA ALA A 379 -4.37 1.27 -10.71
C ALA A 379 -4.07 2.09 -11.97
N THR A 380 -3.11 1.65 -12.79
CA THR A 380 -2.76 2.33 -14.06
C THR A 380 -3.79 2.17 -15.16
N ALA A 381 -4.56 1.09 -15.14
CA ALA A 381 -5.65 0.85 -16.08
C ALA A 381 -6.95 1.57 -15.71
N HIS A 382 -7.12 1.94 -14.43
CA HIS A 382 -8.33 2.60 -13.93
C HIS A 382 -8.50 4.00 -14.56
N LYS A 383 -9.75 4.38 -14.87
CA LYS A 383 -10.09 5.65 -15.51
C LYS A 383 -11.20 6.38 -14.78
N GLY A 384 -11.17 7.71 -14.89
CA GLY A 384 -12.20 8.60 -14.38
C GLY A 384 -12.14 8.91 -12.89
N GLN A 385 -11.25 8.26 -12.11
CA GLN A 385 -11.08 8.50 -10.69
C GLN A 385 -9.60 8.39 -10.31
N PRO A 386 -9.12 9.20 -9.34
CA PRO A 386 -7.82 8.98 -8.70
C PRO A 386 -7.80 7.63 -7.99
N THR A 387 -6.63 7.01 -7.89
CA THR A 387 -6.49 5.69 -7.25
C THR A 387 -5.54 5.76 -6.06
N VAL A 388 -5.91 5.09 -4.96
CA VAL A 388 -5.01 4.78 -3.86
C VAL A 388 -4.81 3.28 -3.74
N VAL A 389 -3.56 2.86 -3.57
CA VAL A 389 -3.15 1.48 -3.27
C VAL A 389 -2.73 1.46 -1.81
N ILE A 390 -3.52 0.83 -0.94
CA ILE A 390 -3.22 0.69 0.48
C ILE A 390 -2.49 -0.63 0.69
N ILE A 391 -1.22 -0.54 1.06
CA ILE A 391 -0.36 -1.70 1.27
C ILE A 391 -0.09 -1.93 2.75
N ARG A 392 -0.24 -3.16 3.21
CA ARG A 392 0.21 -3.60 4.53
C ARG A 392 1.68 -3.98 4.45
N THR A 393 2.50 -3.40 5.30
CA THR A 393 3.96 -3.63 5.34
C THR A 393 4.44 -3.85 6.76
N ILE A 394 5.71 -4.23 6.90
CA ILE A 394 6.40 -4.36 8.19
C ILE A 394 7.51 -3.31 8.23
N LYS A 395 7.53 -2.49 9.29
CA LYS A 395 8.58 -1.49 9.47
C LYS A 395 9.92 -2.17 9.70
N GLY A 396 10.91 -1.80 8.89
CA GLY A 396 12.25 -2.39 8.98
C GLY A 396 12.38 -3.77 8.35
N TYR A 397 11.44 -4.19 7.51
CA TYR A 397 11.44 -5.50 6.86
C TYR A 397 12.80 -5.90 6.26
N GLY A 398 13.32 -7.05 6.69
CA GLY A 398 14.57 -7.63 6.18
C GLY A 398 15.84 -6.85 6.55
N LEU A 399 15.82 -6.03 7.61
CA LEU A 399 17.03 -5.40 8.17
C LEU A 399 17.68 -6.23 9.29
N GLY A 400 17.11 -7.35 9.63
CA GLY A 400 17.53 -8.22 10.74
C GLY A 400 16.66 -8.01 11.98
N PRO A 401 16.90 -8.82 13.03
CA PRO A 401 16.19 -8.71 14.31
C PRO A 401 16.51 -7.43 15.05
#